data_ee932af04cd14c1f4eef14a2451e8885
#
_entry.id   ee932af04cd14c1f4eef14a2451e8885
#
_cell.length_a   1.000
_cell.length_b   1.000
_cell.length_c   1.000
_cell.angle_alpha   90.00
_cell.angle_beta   90.00
_cell.angle_gamma   90.00
#
_symmetry.space_group_name_H-M   'P 1'
#
loop_
_entity.id
_entity.type
_entity.pdbx_description
1 polymer ?
#
loop_
_entity_poly.entity_id
_entity_poly.type
_entity_poly.pdbx_seq_one_letter_code
_entity_poly.pdbx_strand_id
1 'polypeptide(L)'
;MMMKLRSEHISQRLYISMIIIIVSLLFISVPSIVNSYQSYKRAERALIEVSVLRNVAELTNNISRERAPANQVMSSTPEKRAEYIQELKRYRANVDQQIEETAQLLKRNGFIPHAYHLSHQLQASLKEGRDAVDAYAATPQSSRSSAQLDHAIQKMFAAWDSSQYVLKHVMLDSVGKDSRASTYYSVIFILSELRDQAGRVASNIMAAITFGEKIPAENLANSLQNQRQAYHL
;
A
#
# COMPACT_ATOMS: atom_id res chain seq x y z
N MET A 1 58.06 -45.64 41.46
CA MET A 1 56.91 -44.95 42.04
C MET A 1 56.77 -43.51 41.57
N MET A 2 57.87 -42.78 41.42
CA MET A 2 57.86 -41.33 40.94
C MET A 2 57.36 -41.11 39.50
N MET A 3 57.54 -42.05 38.56
CA MET A 3 57.11 -41.92 37.18
C MET A 3 55.59 -41.97 36.98
N LYS A 4 54.86 -42.69 37.79
CA LYS A 4 53.38 -42.80 37.73
C LYS A 4 52.71 -41.56 38.18
N LEU A 5 53.18 -40.91 39.23
CA LEU A 5 52.64 -39.59 39.70
C LEU A 5 52.83 -38.46 38.70
N ARG A 6 53.90 -38.45 37.91
CA ARG A 6 54.19 -37.44 36.89
C ARG A 6 53.25 -37.58 35.66
N SER A 7 52.88 -38.81 35.29
CA SER A 7 51.95 -39.05 34.18
C SER A 7 50.51 -38.68 34.52
N GLU A 8 50.07 -38.87 35.75
CA GLU A 8 48.74 -38.48 36.21
C GLU A 8 48.57 -36.94 36.22
N HIS A 9 49.59 -36.21 36.62
CA HIS A 9 49.57 -34.73 36.55
C HIS A 9 49.58 -34.17 35.11
N ILE A 10 50.23 -34.84 34.18
CA ILE A 10 50.24 -34.46 32.77
C ILE A 10 48.88 -34.72 32.16
N SER A 11 48.27 -35.86 32.40
CA SER A 11 46.92 -36.22 31.94
C SER A 11 45.87 -35.25 32.47
N GLN A 12 45.90 -34.91 33.77
CA GLN A 12 45.00 -33.92 34.35
C GLN A 12 45.11 -32.55 33.71
N ARG A 13 46.31 -32.05 33.43
CA ARG A 13 46.53 -30.75 32.75
C ARG A 13 45.99 -30.77 31.32
N LEU A 14 46.15 -31.86 30.61
CA LEU A 14 45.57 -32.05 29.26
C LEU A 14 44.04 -32.00 29.28
N TYR A 15 43.40 -32.70 30.22
CA TYR A 15 41.94 -32.65 30.36
C TYR A 15 41.43 -31.26 30.71
N ILE A 16 42.08 -30.54 31.61
CA ILE A 16 41.72 -29.16 31.98
C ILE A 16 41.87 -28.22 30.78
N SER A 17 42.97 -28.32 30.04
CA SER A 17 43.17 -27.50 28.83
C SER A 17 42.13 -27.78 27.74
N MET A 18 41.77 -29.05 27.55
CA MET A 18 40.74 -29.46 26.61
C MET A 18 39.36 -28.94 27.00
N ILE A 19 39.01 -28.98 28.29
CA ILE A 19 37.76 -28.40 28.81
C ILE A 19 37.74 -26.90 28.61
N ILE A 20 38.83 -26.20 28.89
CA ILE A 20 38.93 -24.74 28.68
C ILE A 20 38.71 -24.39 27.19
N ILE A 21 39.32 -25.15 26.28
CA ILE A 21 39.14 -24.95 24.84
C ILE A 21 37.68 -25.16 24.43
N ILE A 22 37.06 -26.26 24.88
CA ILE A 22 35.65 -26.54 24.57
C ILE A 22 34.72 -25.43 25.11
N VAL A 23 34.92 -25.02 26.37
CA VAL A 23 34.14 -23.95 27.00
C VAL A 23 34.32 -22.63 26.23
N SER A 24 35.55 -22.30 25.85
CA SER A 24 35.85 -21.08 25.07
C SER A 24 35.18 -21.11 23.68
N LEU A 25 35.21 -22.26 23.00
CA LEU A 25 34.55 -22.46 21.73
C LEU A 25 33.03 -22.33 21.86
N LEU A 26 32.43 -22.90 22.89
CA LEU A 26 30.98 -22.76 23.14
C LEU A 26 30.61 -21.30 23.46
N PHE A 27 31.44 -20.60 24.24
CA PHE A 27 31.19 -19.22 24.62
C PHE A 27 31.19 -18.27 23.42
N ILE A 28 31.98 -18.57 22.39
CA ILE A 28 32.01 -17.79 21.13
C ILE A 28 30.93 -18.26 20.16
N SER A 29 30.73 -19.57 20.04
CA SER A 29 29.83 -20.14 19.00
C SER A 29 28.36 -19.94 19.32
N VAL A 30 27.95 -20.11 20.58
CA VAL A 30 26.54 -20.01 20.98
C VAL A 30 25.98 -18.62 20.71
N PRO A 31 26.60 -17.50 21.12
CA PRO A 31 26.12 -16.16 20.77
C PRO A 31 26.08 -15.91 19.26
N SER A 32 27.06 -16.42 18.51
CA SER A 32 27.11 -16.27 17.06
C SER A 32 25.93 -16.98 16.38
N ILE A 33 25.61 -18.22 16.79
CA ILE A 33 24.47 -18.98 16.29
C ILE A 33 23.15 -18.26 16.63
N VAL A 34 23.00 -17.81 17.89
CA VAL A 34 21.79 -17.08 18.32
C VAL A 34 21.60 -15.78 17.51
N ASN A 35 22.66 -15.01 17.32
CA ASN A 35 22.60 -13.79 16.52
C ASN A 35 22.27 -14.07 15.05
N SER A 36 22.85 -15.11 14.47
CA SER A 36 22.55 -15.53 13.09
C SER A 36 21.09 -15.97 12.95
N TYR A 37 20.58 -16.74 13.90
CA TYR A 37 19.19 -17.16 13.92
C TYR A 37 18.23 -15.97 14.05
N GLN A 38 18.52 -15.04 14.96
CA GLN A 38 17.72 -13.81 15.11
C GLN A 38 17.75 -12.94 13.84
N SER A 39 18.92 -12.82 13.20
CA SER A 39 19.07 -12.08 11.94
C SER A 39 18.27 -12.73 10.82
N TYR A 40 18.30 -14.05 10.72
CA TYR A 40 17.46 -14.80 9.77
C TYR A 40 15.97 -14.55 10.00
N LYS A 41 15.51 -14.64 11.26
CA LYS A 41 14.11 -14.38 11.62
C LYS A 41 13.67 -12.93 11.33
N ARG A 42 14.54 -11.95 11.53
CA ARG A 42 14.28 -10.55 11.16
C ARG A 42 14.15 -10.40 9.65
N ALA A 43 15.04 -11.01 8.89
CA ALA A 43 14.98 -10.96 7.42
C ALA A 43 13.71 -11.62 6.88
N GLU A 44 13.30 -12.76 7.42
CA GLU A 44 12.04 -13.43 7.05
C GLU A 44 10.82 -12.53 7.30
N ARG A 45 10.75 -11.86 8.44
CA ARG A 45 9.67 -10.91 8.76
C ARG A 45 9.69 -9.69 7.83
N ALA A 46 10.85 -9.13 7.56
CA ALA A 46 10.98 -8.01 6.64
C ALA A 46 10.47 -8.34 5.23
N LEU A 47 10.74 -9.54 4.72
CA LEU A 47 10.20 -10.00 3.44
C LEU A 47 8.66 -10.07 3.43
N ILE A 48 8.06 -10.56 4.52
CA ILE A 48 6.60 -10.59 4.68
C ILE A 48 6.04 -9.17 4.68
N GLU A 49 6.62 -8.26 5.45
CA GLU A 49 6.18 -6.86 5.54
C GLU A 49 6.29 -6.13 4.19
N VAL A 50 7.37 -6.32 3.45
CA VAL A 50 7.52 -5.79 2.09
C VAL A 50 6.45 -6.36 1.15
N SER A 51 6.15 -7.66 1.25
CA SER A 51 5.11 -8.30 0.44
C SER A 51 3.72 -7.72 0.77
N VAL A 52 3.40 -7.53 2.05
CA VAL A 52 2.15 -6.90 2.51
C VAL A 52 2.04 -5.48 1.96
N LEU A 53 3.09 -4.67 2.13
CA LEU A 53 3.09 -3.29 1.66
C LEU A 53 2.93 -3.21 0.14
N ARG A 54 3.61 -4.07 -0.60
CA ARG A 54 3.48 -4.14 -2.06
C ARG A 54 2.03 -4.41 -2.47
N ASN A 55 1.37 -5.39 -1.85
CA ASN A 55 -0.03 -5.70 -2.16
C ASN A 55 -0.97 -4.54 -1.85
N VAL A 56 -0.78 -3.86 -0.71
CA VAL A 56 -1.58 -2.67 -0.37
C VAL A 56 -1.33 -1.52 -1.36
N ALA A 57 -0.09 -1.29 -1.74
CA ALA A 57 0.27 -0.27 -2.73
C ALA A 57 -0.33 -0.58 -4.11
N GLU A 58 -0.31 -1.83 -4.53
CA GLU A 58 -0.91 -2.28 -5.79
C GLU A 58 -2.43 -2.12 -5.78
N LEU A 59 -3.10 -2.47 -4.68
CA LEU A 59 -4.52 -2.21 -4.49
C LEU A 59 -4.83 -0.71 -4.61
N THR A 60 -4.13 0.14 -3.87
CA THR A 60 -4.28 1.60 -3.93
C THR A 60 -4.10 2.14 -5.35
N ASN A 61 -3.09 1.62 -6.05
CA ASN A 61 -2.83 1.94 -7.44
C ASN A 61 -4.00 1.53 -8.36
N ASN A 62 -4.60 0.36 -8.16
CA ASN A 62 -5.71 -0.11 -8.99
C ASN A 62 -7.01 0.65 -8.71
N ILE A 63 -7.26 1.06 -7.46
CA ILE A 63 -8.35 1.99 -7.13
C ILE A 63 -8.17 3.32 -7.87
N SER A 64 -6.95 3.87 -7.88
CA SER A 64 -6.65 5.07 -8.66
C SER A 64 -6.87 4.88 -10.16
N ARG A 65 -6.55 3.69 -10.69
CA ARG A 65 -6.75 3.37 -12.13
C ARG A 65 -8.22 3.24 -12.51
N GLU A 66 -9.10 2.84 -11.61
CA GLU A 66 -10.55 2.75 -11.86
C GLU A 66 -11.15 4.12 -12.24
N ARG A 67 -10.52 5.23 -11.81
CA ARG A 67 -10.98 6.59 -12.14
C ARG A 67 -10.94 6.90 -13.64
N ALA A 68 -9.98 6.41 -14.38
CA ALA A 68 -9.84 6.72 -15.79
C ALA A 68 -11.04 6.20 -16.61
N PRO A 69 -11.42 4.92 -16.58
CA PRO A 69 -12.61 4.43 -17.25
C PRO A 69 -13.90 5.03 -16.67
N ALA A 70 -13.98 5.35 -15.36
CA ALA A 70 -15.11 6.04 -14.78
C ALA A 70 -15.30 7.45 -15.40
N ASN A 71 -14.21 8.21 -15.54
CA ASN A 71 -14.22 9.50 -16.21
C ASN A 71 -14.65 9.37 -17.68
N GLN A 72 -14.19 8.33 -18.39
CA GLN A 72 -14.62 8.07 -19.77
C GLN A 72 -16.12 7.77 -19.86
N VAL A 73 -16.66 6.96 -18.95
CA VAL A 73 -18.11 6.68 -18.90
C VAL A 73 -18.91 7.98 -18.68
N MET A 74 -18.45 8.84 -17.78
CA MET A 74 -19.13 10.10 -17.44
C MET A 74 -19.06 11.14 -18.57
N SER A 75 -17.95 11.24 -19.31
CA SER A 75 -17.74 12.23 -20.37
C SER A 75 -18.14 11.73 -21.78
N SER A 76 -18.40 10.43 -21.95
CA SER A 76 -18.65 9.85 -23.27
C SER A 76 -20.01 10.16 -23.85
N THR A 77 -20.06 10.16 -25.19
CA THR A 77 -21.31 10.15 -25.95
C THR A 77 -22.05 8.82 -25.78
N PRO A 78 -23.37 8.75 -26.01
CA PRO A 78 -24.15 7.52 -25.86
C PRO A 78 -23.59 6.33 -26.65
N GLU A 79 -23.03 6.58 -27.86
CA GLU A 79 -22.54 5.55 -28.77
C GLU A 79 -21.31 4.81 -28.20
N LYS A 80 -20.40 5.51 -27.54
CA LYS A 80 -19.17 4.94 -26.96
C LYS A 80 -19.33 4.47 -25.52
N ARG A 81 -20.39 4.90 -24.86
CA ARG A 81 -20.59 4.64 -23.43
C ARG A 81 -20.66 3.15 -23.08
N ALA A 82 -21.28 2.34 -23.93
CA ALA A 82 -21.43 0.91 -23.72
C ALA A 82 -20.06 0.21 -23.60
N GLU A 83 -19.09 0.59 -24.45
CA GLU A 83 -17.72 0.07 -24.42
C GLU A 83 -17.01 0.45 -23.11
N TYR A 84 -17.06 1.73 -22.73
CA TYR A 84 -16.43 2.20 -21.51
C TYR A 84 -17.06 1.62 -20.23
N ILE A 85 -18.36 1.34 -20.23
CA ILE A 85 -19.03 0.62 -19.13
C ILE A 85 -18.46 -0.80 -18.98
N GLN A 86 -18.19 -1.51 -20.07
CA GLN A 86 -17.60 -2.86 -20.00
C GLN A 86 -16.16 -2.80 -19.45
N GLU A 87 -15.39 -1.83 -19.89
CA GLU A 87 -14.05 -1.60 -19.36
C GLU A 87 -14.09 -1.28 -17.85
N LEU A 88 -14.96 -0.34 -17.44
CA LEU A 88 -15.14 0.03 -16.04
C LEU A 88 -15.54 -1.17 -15.17
N LYS A 89 -16.47 -2.01 -15.63
CA LYS A 89 -16.86 -3.23 -14.91
C LYS A 89 -15.68 -4.17 -14.69
N ARG A 90 -14.78 -4.32 -15.66
CA ARG A 90 -13.57 -5.13 -15.52
C ARG A 90 -12.62 -4.57 -14.46
N TYR A 91 -12.40 -3.23 -14.45
CA TYR A 91 -11.58 -2.60 -13.42
C TYR A 91 -12.18 -2.77 -12.02
N ARG A 92 -13.49 -2.57 -11.87
CA ARG A 92 -14.20 -2.75 -10.60
C ARG A 92 -14.07 -4.18 -10.07
N ALA A 93 -14.30 -5.18 -10.92
CA ALA A 93 -14.17 -6.59 -10.53
C ALA A 93 -12.74 -6.92 -10.07
N ASN A 94 -11.72 -6.40 -10.75
CA ASN A 94 -10.33 -6.58 -10.35
C ASN A 94 -10.03 -5.91 -8.99
N VAL A 95 -10.53 -4.71 -8.74
CA VAL A 95 -10.38 -4.01 -7.47
C VAL A 95 -11.06 -4.77 -6.34
N ASP A 96 -12.29 -5.26 -6.56
CA ASP A 96 -13.05 -6.02 -5.55
C ASP A 96 -12.33 -7.32 -5.16
N GLN A 97 -11.83 -8.08 -6.14
CA GLN A 97 -11.03 -9.26 -5.88
C GLN A 97 -9.77 -8.92 -5.08
N GLN A 98 -9.09 -7.86 -5.47
CA GLN A 98 -7.83 -7.48 -4.82
C GLN A 98 -8.03 -6.95 -3.40
N ILE A 99 -9.17 -6.29 -3.09
CA ILE A 99 -9.53 -5.92 -1.72
C ILE A 99 -9.63 -7.17 -0.84
N GLU A 100 -10.33 -8.20 -1.32
CA GLU A 100 -10.50 -9.45 -0.56
C GLU A 100 -9.16 -10.16 -0.33
N GLU A 101 -8.35 -10.30 -1.37
CA GLU A 101 -7.02 -10.93 -1.29
C GLU A 101 -6.09 -10.18 -0.35
N THR A 102 -6.08 -8.83 -0.44
CA THR A 102 -5.25 -7.96 0.40
C THR A 102 -5.72 -7.98 1.85
N ALA A 103 -7.04 -7.96 2.10
CA ALA A 103 -7.60 -8.05 3.45
C ALA A 103 -7.22 -9.39 4.12
N GLN A 104 -7.30 -10.50 3.39
CA GLN A 104 -6.86 -11.81 3.87
C GLN A 104 -5.35 -11.85 4.16
N LEU A 105 -4.53 -11.26 3.28
CA LEU A 105 -3.09 -11.17 3.48
C LEU A 105 -2.74 -10.37 4.74
N LEU A 106 -3.37 -9.20 4.94
CA LEU A 106 -3.22 -8.37 6.13
C LEU A 106 -3.60 -9.14 7.40
N LYS A 107 -4.75 -9.82 7.38
CA LYS A 107 -5.25 -10.61 8.51
C LYS A 107 -4.28 -11.74 8.91
N ARG A 108 -3.76 -12.49 7.92
CA ARG A 108 -2.80 -13.58 8.16
C ARG A 108 -1.49 -13.10 8.76
N ASN A 109 -1.08 -11.88 8.45
CA ASN A 109 0.19 -11.29 8.89
C ASN A 109 0.06 -10.36 10.10
N GLY A 110 -1.09 -10.36 10.78
CA GLY A 110 -1.30 -9.66 12.03
C GLY A 110 -1.68 -8.18 11.89
N PHE A 111 -1.97 -7.70 10.67
CA PHE A 111 -2.46 -6.34 10.39
C PHE A 111 -4.00 -6.28 10.45
N ILE A 112 -4.60 -6.82 11.52
CA ILE A 112 -6.05 -7.00 11.67
C ILE A 112 -6.84 -5.68 11.55
N PRO A 113 -6.44 -4.55 12.20
CA PRO A 113 -7.16 -3.28 12.07
C PRO A 113 -7.22 -2.78 10.62
N HIS A 114 -6.14 -2.97 9.86
CA HIS A 114 -6.05 -2.54 8.46
C HIS A 114 -6.88 -3.44 7.55
N ALA A 115 -6.91 -4.75 7.83
CA ALA A 115 -7.82 -5.69 7.14
C ALA A 115 -9.29 -5.31 7.36
N TYR A 116 -9.66 -4.93 8.59
CA TYR A 116 -11.00 -4.45 8.91
C TYR A 116 -11.35 -3.16 8.15
N HIS A 117 -10.42 -2.20 8.11
CA HIS A 117 -10.61 -0.96 7.36
C HIS A 117 -10.85 -1.23 5.87
N LEU A 118 -10.07 -2.13 5.23
CA LEU A 118 -10.27 -2.51 3.83
C LEU A 118 -11.67 -3.10 3.59
N SER A 119 -12.06 -4.06 4.43
CA SER A 119 -13.31 -4.80 4.24
C SER A 119 -14.57 -4.01 4.57
N HIS A 120 -14.48 -2.88 5.26
CA HIS A 120 -15.65 -2.09 5.68
C HIS A 120 -15.59 -0.65 5.20
N GLN A 121 -14.60 0.13 5.61
CA GLN A 121 -14.57 1.56 5.33
C GLN A 121 -14.21 1.84 3.86
N LEU A 122 -13.18 1.17 3.33
CA LEU A 122 -12.81 1.33 1.93
C LEU A 122 -13.91 0.82 1.00
N GLN A 123 -14.50 -0.35 1.28
CA GLN A 123 -15.61 -0.87 0.46
C GLN A 123 -16.83 0.06 0.49
N ALA A 124 -17.16 0.67 1.63
CA ALA A 124 -18.23 1.64 1.73
C ALA A 124 -17.94 2.90 0.87
N SER A 125 -16.72 3.47 0.99
CA SER A 125 -16.30 4.62 0.19
C SER A 125 -16.28 4.32 -1.31
N LEU A 126 -15.80 3.13 -1.70
CA LEU A 126 -15.83 2.68 -3.10
C LEU A 126 -17.26 2.55 -3.62
N LYS A 127 -18.16 1.97 -2.81
CA LYS A 127 -19.56 1.84 -3.18
C LYS A 127 -20.18 3.21 -3.42
N GLU A 128 -19.99 4.17 -2.51
CA GLU A 128 -20.49 5.55 -2.68
C GLU A 128 -19.94 6.21 -3.96
N GLY A 129 -18.63 6.08 -4.22
CA GLY A 129 -18.01 6.61 -5.43
C GLY A 129 -18.57 6.00 -6.71
N ARG A 130 -18.73 4.67 -6.73
CA ARG A 130 -19.30 3.93 -7.86
C ARG A 130 -20.78 4.25 -8.09
N ASP A 131 -21.57 4.32 -7.02
CA ASP A 131 -22.98 4.69 -7.09
C ASP A 131 -23.15 6.11 -7.65
N ALA A 132 -22.30 7.07 -7.27
CA ALA A 132 -22.31 8.43 -7.80
C ALA A 132 -21.95 8.48 -9.29
N VAL A 133 -20.95 7.73 -9.74
CA VAL A 133 -20.58 7.59 -11.16
C VAL A 133 -21.72 6.98 -11.96
N ASP A 134 -22.33 5.90 -11.45
CA ASP A 134 -23.40 5.18 -12.14
C ASP A 134 -24.67 6.04 -12.23
N ALA A 135 -25.02 6.77 -11.17
CA ALA A 135 -26.15 7.71 -11.16
C ALA A 135 -25.94 8.84 -12.18
N TYR A 136 -24.73 9.42 -12.23
CA TYR A 136 -24.40 10.43 -13.22
C TYR A 136 -24.47 9.87 -14.65
N ALA A 137 -23.91 8.69 -14.88
CA ALA A 137 -23.93 8.04 -16.20
C ALA A 137 -25.34 7.69 -16.67
N ALA A 138 -26.26 7.35 -15.76
CA ALA A 138 -27.66 7.08 -16.06
C ALA A 138 -28.48 8.35 -16.33
N THR A 139 -28.02 9.54 -15.89
CA THR A 139 -28.72 10.80 -16.13
C THR A 139 -28.72 11.14 -17.62
N PRO A 140 -29.89 11.50 -18.24
CA PRO A 140 -29.96 11.95 -19.61
C PRO A 140 -29.01 13.13 -19.86
N GLN A 141 -28.37 13.17 -21.03
CA GLN A 141 -27.33 14.16 -21.34
C GLN A 141 -27.85 15.61 -21.21
N SER A 142 -29.09 15.87 -21.59
CA SER A 142 -29.74 17.18 -21.47
C SER A 142 -29.98 17.63 -20.02
N SER A 143 -29.95 16.72 -19.07
CA SER A 143 -30.20 16.96 -17.63
C SER A 143 -28.93 16.91 -16.77
N ARG A 144 -27.76 16.68 -17.39
CA ARG A 144 -26.49 16.67 -16.68
C ARG A 144 -25.99 18.06 -16.38
N SER A 145 -25.35 18.21 -15.22
CA SER A 145 -24.69 19.46 -14.82
C SER A 145 -23.24 19.23 -14.40
N SER A 146 -22.43 20.26 -14.46
CA SER A 146 -21.06 20.26 -13.98
C SER A 146 -20.97 19.92 -12.49
N ALA A 147 -21.92 20.41 -11.68
CA ALA A 147 -21.98 20.12 -10.25
C ALA A 147 -22.20 18.62 -9.93
N GLN A 148 -23.06 17.95 -10.73
CA GLN A 148 -23.25 16.50 -10.58
C GLN A 148 -22.01 15.71 -10.98
N LEU A 149 -21.30 16.13 -12.03
CA LEU A 149 -20.05 15.52 -12.45
C LEU A 149 -18.97 15.69 -11.40
N ASP A 150 -18.82 16.92 -10.89
CA ASP A 150 -17.85 17.23 -9.83
C ASP A 150 -18.14 16.41 -8.55
N HIS A 151 -19.40 16.30 -8.13
CA HIS A 151 -19.80 15.46 -7.02
C HIS A 151 -19.35 14.00 -7.19
N ALA A 152 -19.55 13.41 -8.37
CA ALA A 152 -19.11 12.04 -8.63
C ALA A 152 -17.56 11.90 -8.57
N ILE A 153 -16.84 12.91 -9.07
CA ILE A 153 -15.37 12.97 -8.99
C ILE A 153 -14.90 13.04 -7.53
N GLN A 154 -15.50 13.89 -6.71
CA GLN A 154 -15.15 14.02 -5.28
C GLN A 154 -15.41 12.72 -4.51
N LYS A 155 -16.49 12.00 -4.81
CA LYS A 155 -16.77 10.68 -4.21
C LYS A 155 -15.73 9.63 -4.61
N MET A 156 -15.22 9.66 -5.83
CA MET A 156 -14.10 8.79 -6.22
C MET A 156 -12.79 9.15 -5.49
N PHE A 157 -12.54 10.43 -5.22
CA PHE A 157 -11.38 10.84 -4.42
C PHE A 157 -11.46 10.30 -2.98
N ALA A 158 -12.64 10.38 -2.34
CA ALA A 158 -12.83 9.84 -1.00
C ALA A 158 -12.51 8.33 -0.90
N ALA A 159 -12.86 7.55 -1.92
CA ALA A 159 -12.51 6.13 -1.99
C ALA A 159 -10.99 5.92 -2.07
N TRP A 160 -10.30 6.73 -2.86
CA TRP A 160 -8.86 6.67 -2.94
C TRP A 160 -8.20 7.10 -1.62
N ASP A 161 -8.64 8.19 -1.00
CA ASP A 161 -8.14 8.66 0.30
C ASP A 161 -8.26 7.57 1.38
N SER A 162 -9.36 6.81 1.38
CA SER A 162 -9.55 5.66 2.27
C SER A 162 -8.51 4.56 2.02
N SER A 163 -8.11 4.33 0.77
CA SER A 163 -7.04 3.36 0.44
C SER A 163 -5.65 3.84 0.88
N GLN A 164 -5.36 5.13 0.72
CA GLN A 164 -4.11 5.74 1.16
C GLN A 164 -3.95 5.70 2.68
N TYR A 165 -5.07 5.81 3.41
CA TYR A 165 -5.05 5.63 4.85
C TYR A 165 -4.43 4.26 5.23
N VAL A 166 -4.86 3.17 4.58
CA VAL A 166 -4.34 1.83 4.85
C VAL A 166 -2.87 1.73 4.46
N LEU A 167 -2.49 2.22 3.27
CA LEU A 167 -1.11 2.20 2.80
C LEU A 167 -0.17 2.89 3.81
N LYS A 168 -0.54 4.10 4.23
CA LYS A 168 0.25 4.90 5.19
C LYS A 168 0.40 4.18 6.54
N HIS A 169 -0.67 3.60 7.07
CA HIS A 169 -0.63 2.97 8.39
C HIS A 169 0.11 1.63 8.36
N VAL A 170 -0.07 0.82 7.32
CA VAL A 170 0.75 -0.40 7.13
C VAL A 170 2.24 -0.04 7.01
N MET A 171 2.56 1.03 6.29
CA MET A 171 3.93 1.53 6.19
C MET A 171 4.48 1.94 7.55
N LEU A 172 3.74 2.74 8.34
CA LEU A 172 4.17 3.19 9.66
C LEU A 172 4.40 2.02 10.62
N ASP A 173 3.51 1.03 10.62
CA ASP A 173 3.63 -0.17 11.45
C ASP A 173 4.84 -1.03 11.07
N SER A 174 5.27 -0.98 9.80
CA SER A 174 6.40 -1.75 9.28
C SER A 174 7.74 -1.04 9.50
N VAL A 175 7.82 0.29 9.31
CA VAL A 175 9.06 1.09 9.48
C VAL A 175 9.59 1.00 10.92
N GLY A 176 8.71 0.93 11.92
CA GLY A 176 9.10 0.78 13.32
C GLY A 176 9.85 -0.53 13.65
N LYS A 177 9.82 -1.51 12.75
CA LYS A 177 10.38 -2.85 12.96
C LYS A 177 11.70 -3.09 12.22
N ASP A 178 11.88 -2.54 11.02
CA ASP A 178 13.15 -2.64 10.26
C ASP A 178 13.44 -1.34 9.47
N SER A 179 14.44 -0.59 9.94
CA SER A 179 14.86 0.67 9.31
C SER A 179 15.41 0.50 7.89
N ARG A 180 15.88 -0.69 7.50
CA ARG A 180 16.43 -0.94 6.16
C ARG A 180 15.32 -0.98 5.10
N ALA A 181 14.12 -1.38 5.49
CA ALA A 181 12.96 -1.38 4.61
C ALA A 181 12.36 0.04 4.43
N SER A 182 12.73 1.00 5.28
CA SER A 182 12.16 2.36 5.28
C SER A 182 12.33 3.10 3.96
N THR A 183 13.46 2.92 3.26
CA THR A 183 13.73 3.52 1.94
C THR A 183 12.73 3.02 0.90
N TYR A 184 12.48 1.71 0.86
CA TYR A 184 11.48 1.14 -0.05
C TYR A 184 10.08 1.66 0.22
N TYR A 185 9.72 1.79 1.50
CA TYR A 185 8.42 2.31 1.92
C TYR A 185 8.24 3.76 1.49
N SER A 186 9.27 4.59 1.68
CA SER A 186 9.23 5.99 1.25
C SER A 186 9.08 6.12 -0.26
N VAL A 187 9.81 5.34 -1.05
CA VAL A 187 9.71 5.36 -2.52
C VAL A 187 8.32 4.95 -2.99
N ILE A 188 7.76 3.85 -2.45
CA ILE A 188 6.40 3.40 -2.80
C ILE A 188 5.38 4.49 -2.46
N PHE A 189 5.48 5.10 -1.28
CA PHE A 189 4.57 6.14 -0.85
C PHE A 189 4.67 7.38 -1.75
N ILE A 190 5.87 7.89 -2.00
CA ILE A 190 6.11 9.05 -2.87
C ILE A 190 5.56 8.82 -4.28
N LEU A 191 5.83 7.65 -4.89
CA LEU A 191 5.32 7.33 -6.22
C LEU A 191 3.79 7.24 -6.27
N SER A 192 3.18 6.69 -5.21
CA SER A 192 1.74 6.59 -5.07
C SER A 192 1.09 7.97 -4.95
N GLU A 193 1.64 8.83 -4.10
CA GLU A 193 1.20 10.21 -3.91
C GLU A 193 1.37 11.05 -5.20
N LEU A 194 2.55 11.02 -5.80
CA LEU A 194 2.83 11.77 -7.05
C LEU A 194 1.81 11.44 -8.14
N ARG A 195 1.55 10.15 -8.32
CA ARG A 195 0.57 9.69 -9.30
C ARG A 195 -0.84 10.19 -9.00
N ASP A 196 -1.24 10.15 -7.73
CA ASP A 196 -2.58 10.61 -7.35
C ASP A 196 -2.72 12.11 -7.53
N GLN A 197 -1.76 12.90 -7.07
CA GLN A 197 -1.78 14.36 -7.24
C GLN A 197 -1.92 14.74 -8.71
N ALA A 198 -1.17 14.08 -9.60
CA ALA A 198 -1.30 14.29 -11.04
C ALA A 198 -2.70 13.91 -11.57
N GLY A 199 -3.26 12.79 -11.10
CA GLY A 199 -4.60 12.35 -11.47
C GLY A 199 -5.71 13.29 -10.96
N ARG A 200 -5.56 13.87 -9.78
CA ARG A 200 -6.50 14.86 -9.21
C ARG A 200 -6.52 16.15 -10.02
N VAL A 201 -5.36 16.65 -10.43
CA VAL A 201 -5.28 17.84 -11.31
C VAL A 201 -6.13 17.61 -12.56
N ALA A 202 -5.95 16.48 -13.24
CA ALA A 202 -6.72 16.15 -14.44
C ALA A 202 -8.22 16.04 -14.17
N SER A 203 -8.61 15.42 -13.06
CA SER A 203 -10.04 15.23 -12.70
C SER A 203 -10.71 16.54 -12.27
N ASN A 204 -10.03 17.43 -11.55
CA ASN A 204 -10.60 18.70 -11.10
C ASN A 204 -10.98 19.64 -12.26
N ILE A 205 -10.31 19.53 -13.41
CA ILE A 205 -10.63 20.36 -14.59
C ILE A 205 -11.63 19.68 -15.53
N MET A 206 -11.94 18.39 -15.32
CA MET A 206 -12.73 17.59 -16.24
C MET A 206 -14.17 18.14 -16.42
N ALA A 207 -14.82 18.56 -15.33
CA ALA A 207 -16.17 19.11 -15.38
C ALA A 207 -16.21 20.37 -16.23
N ALA A 208 -15.28 21.30 -16.03
CA ALA A 208 -15.19 22.53 -16.81
C ALA A 208 -14.95 22.25 -18.31
N ILE A 209 -14.06 21.32 -18.63
CA ILE A 209 -13.82 20.93 -20.03
C ILE A 209 -15.05 20.29 -20.65
N THR A 210 -15.74 19.39 -19.93
CA THR A 210 -16.90 18.66 -20.45
C THR A 210 -18.08 19.59 -20.78
N PHE A 211 -18.28 20.64 -19.97
CA PHE A 211 -19.39 21.58 -20.14
C PHE A 211 -18.99 22.89 -20.84
N GLY A 212 -17.74 23.09 -21.20
CA GLY A 212 -17.24 24.34 -21.79
C GLY A 212 -17.34 25.53 -20.83
N GLU A 213 -17.30 25.27 -19.52
CA GLU A 213 -17.41 26.25 -18.47
C GLU A 213 -16.04 26.74 -17.98
N LYS A 214 -16.02 27.88 -17.28
CA LYS A 214 -14.80 28.30 -16.58
C LYS A 214 -14.53 27.33 -15.42
N ILE A 215 -13.26 27.03 -15.20
CA ILE A 215 -12.86 26.20 -14.04
C ILE A 215 -13.30 26.92 -12.76
N PRO A 216 -14.08 26.28 -11.86
CA PRO A 216 -14.45 26.86 -10.57
C PRO A 216 -13.21 27.25 -9.77
N ALA A 217 -13.28 28.38 -9.06
CA ALA A 217 -12.13 28.89 -8.30
C ALA A 217 -11.60 27.86 -7.28
N GLU A 218 -12.49 27.08 -6.66
CA GLU A 218 -12.14 26.00 -5.74
C GLU A 218 -11.36 24.88 -6.46
N ASN A 219 -11.83 24.41 -7.61
CA ASN A 219 -11.16 23.35 -8.38
C ASN A 219 -9.80 23.83 -8.91
N LEU A 220 -9.68 25.10 -9.27
CA LEU A 220 -8.39 25.69 -9.64
C LEU A 220 -7.43 25.73 -8.44
N ALA A 221 -7.92 26.19 -7.28
CA ALA A 221 -7.13 26.22 -6.05
C ALA A 221 -6.66 24.81 -5.65
N ASN A 222 -7.55 23.82 -5.68
CA ASN A 222 -7.24 22.42 -5.42
C ASN A 222 -6.19 21.87 -6.41
N SER A 223 -6.33 22.19 -7.71
CA SER A 223 -5.35 21.77 -8.72
C SER A 223 -3.97 22.39 -8.48
N LEU A 224 -3.90 23.67 -8.13
CA LEU A 224 -2.63 24.32 -7.78
C LEU A 224 -2.02 23.77 -6.49
N GLN A 225 -2.84 23.42 -5.50
CA GLN A 225 -2.39 22.77 -4.29
C GLN A 225 -1.82 21.36 -4.59
N ASN A 226 -2.52 20.56 -5.36
CA ASN A 226 -2.08 19.23 -5.76
C ASN A 226 -0.77 19.30 -6.57
N GLN A 227 -0.63 20.27 -7.46
CA GLN A 227 0.60 20.51 -8.19
C GLN A 227 1.76 20.88 -7.25
N ARG A 228 1.53 21.77 -6.28
CA ARG A 228 2.55 22.13 -5.27
C ARG A 228 2.96 20.91 -4.44
N GLN A 229 2.00 20.11 -3.98
CA GLN A 229 2.29 18.88 -3.24
C GLN A 229 3.16 17.92 -4.04
N ALA A 230 2.86 17.73 -5.34
CA ALA A 230 3.69 16.91 -6.23
C ALA A 230 5.12 17.43 -6.39
N TYR A 231 5.35 18.74 -6.32
CA TYR A 231 6.69 19.33 -6.37
C TYR A 231 7.50 19.18 -5.08
N HIS A 232 6.83 18.94 -3.95
CA HIS A 232 7.47 18.81 -2.63
C HIS A 232 7.69 17.36 -2.20
N LEU A 233 7.27 16.38 -3.01
CA LEU A 233 7.53 14.95 -2.82
C LEU A 233 8.92 14.55 -3.34
#